data_364886625fc23e24906d65ec58faf370
#
_entry.id   364886625fc23e24906d65ec58faf370
#
_cell.length_a   1.000
_cell.length_b   1.000
_cell.length_c   1.000
_cell.angle_alpha   90.00
_cell.angle_beta   90.00
_cell.angle_gamma   90.00
#
_symmetry.space_group_name_H-M   'P 1'
#
loop_
_entity.id
_entity.type
_entity.pdbx_description
1 polymer ?
#
loop_
_entity_poly.entity_id
_entity_poly.type
_entity_poly.pdbx_seq_one_letter_code
_entity_poly.pdbx_strand_id
1 'polypeptide(L)'
;MDRVQGNLAGLKTQQIRRLERLYRRKIPPARLLTPELARQLAEISHEIKRQVGILLDRQGAPALVLVGDHKGLVIPPLKRERQAGARLKGLRLIHTHLKGEPLSQDDLMDLALLRLDCIVALETTPQGLPGRLHGAYLLPQRVEERDWGFIEAEHISLLELDFAALVQSLEEELARLSRTGLEQDRRERAMLIGVTTKPRRVAEDSLMELRELAGSAGLQVVDVILQQRQRIDARFLMGRGKLMDLVIRALQADADLLVFDADLNPSQVRSITDFTELKVIDRTQLILDIFAQRARSREGKLQVEMAQLKYLLPRLMGRDDALSRLTGGIGGRGPGETKLEIDRRRVRERLHRLTQELDQVRAERRVRRGPRQRHGLPIISIVGYTNAGKSTLLNTLTRSEVVAENRLFATLDPTSRRLRFPKEREVIITDTVGFIRDLPQDLLEAFKATLEELEDADLLLHVIDLSNPRFEEQMQAVDSILASLDLAGKPVLKVFNKMDLVDPEAAAWHSRQHDGVAISAVDPGTLEPLLTRLEETIDRILPRQSLSSSEQEAVTAALQERDKPGVLH
;
A
#
# COMPACT_ATOMS: atom_id res chain seq x y z
N MET A 1 21.75 -7.61 33.59
CA MET A 1 21.74 -8.97 34.20
C MET A 1 21.56 -9.96 33.05
N ASP A 2 22.61 -10.72 32.80
CA ASP A 2 22.69 -11.73 31.74
C ASP A 2 21.82 -12.95 32.14
N ARG A 3 20.55 -12.91 31.78
CA ARG A 3 19.58 -13.93 32.19
C ARG A 3 19.38 -14.91 31.03
N VAL A 4 19.65 -16.18 31.26
CA VAL A 4 19.33 -17.26 30.32
C VAL A 4 17.82 -17.25 30.04
N GLN A 5 17.43 -17.39 28.79
CA GLN A 5 16.03 -17.36 28.36
C GLN A 5 15.56 -18.70 27.79
N GLY A 6 14.26 -18.90 27.74
CA GLY A 6 13.65 -20.11 27.19
C GLY A 6 13.16 -21.10 28.26
N ASN A 7 13.20 -22.38 27.94
CA ASN A 7 12.64 -23.46 28.79
C ASN A 7 13.60 -23.86 29.91
N LEU A 8 13.52 -23.16 31.03
CA LEU A 8 14.34 -23.46 32.24
C LEU A 8 13.64 -24.36 33.25
N ALA A 9 12.38 -24.74 33.02
CA ALA A 9 11.61 -25.55 33.96
C ALA A 9 12.31 -26.92 34.23
N GLY A 10 12.51 -27.29 35.50
CA GLY A 10 13.13 -28.53 35.91
C GLY A 10 14.66 -28.60 35.81
N LEU A 11 15.34 -27.52 35.42
CA LEU A 11 16.81 -27.48 35.47
C LEU A 11 17.31 -27.24 36.89
N LYS A 12 18.42 -27.92 37.24
CA LYS A 12 19.11 -27.73 38.53
C LYS A 12 19.86 -26.39 38.55
N THR A 13 19.99 -25.78 39.72
CA THR A 13 20.71 -24.49 39.89
C THR A 13 22.14 -24.55 39.30
N GLN A 14 22.82 -25.71 39.43
CA GLN A 14 24.17 -25.89 38.87
C GLN A 14 24.16 -25.82 37.32
N GLN A 15 23.13 -26.38 36.67
CA GLN A 15 22.97 -26.37 35.22
C GLN A 15 22.71 -24.94 34.73
N ILE A 16 21.83 -24.18 35.41
CA ILE A 16 21.58 -22.77 35.12
C ILE A 16 22.88 -21.95 35.24
N ARG A 17 23.65 -22.15 36.31
CA ARG A 17 24.96 -21.48 36.47
C ARG A 17 25.95 -21.82 35.35
N ARG A 18 25.91 -23.06 34.80
CA ARG A 18 26.76 -23.43 33.64
C ARG A 18 26.33 -22.66 32.38
N LEU A 19 25.04 -22.53 32.13
CA LEU A 19 24.48 -21.72 31.04
C LEU A 19 24.84 -20.23 31.19
N GLU A 20 24.72 -19.68 32.41
CA GLU A 20 25.13 -18.28 32.68
C GLU A 20 26.62 -18.01 32.44
N ARG A 21 27.50 -19.00 32.66
CA ARG A 21 28.92 -18.86 32.35
C ARG A 21 29.22 -18.69 30.87
N LEU A 22 28.31 -19.11 29.95
CA LEU A 22 28.46 -18.90 28.53
C LEU A 22 28.52 -17.41 28.18
N TYR A 23 27.87 -16.53 28.94
CA TYR A 23 27.95 -15.08 28.73
C TYR A 23 29.37 -14.49 28.89
N ARG A 24 30.26 -15.21 29.56
CA ARG A 24 31.66 -14.79 29.73
C ARG A 24 32.58 -15.30 28.63
N ARG A 25 32.04 -16.02 27.63
CA ARG A 25 32.82 -16.64 26.55
C ARG A 25 32.82 -15.75 25.33
N LYS A 26 33.88 -14.98 25.18
CA LYS A 26 34.12 -14.20 23.94
C LYS A 26 34.99 -15.02 22.99
N ILE A 27 34.63 -15.05 21.70
CA ILE A 27 35.40 -15.72 20.66
C ILE A 27 36.02 -14.70 19.71
N PRO A 28 37.11 -15.00 18.99
CA PRO A 28 37.65 -14.09 18.00
C PRO A 28 36.64 -13.75 16.90
N PRO A 29 36.53 -12.48 16.44
CA PRO A 29 35.57 -12.08 15.40
C PRO A 29 35.69 -12.87 14.10
N ALA A 30 36.90 -13.23 13.69
CA ALA A 30 37.15 -14.01 12.47
C ALA A 30 36.70 -15.48 12.58
N ARG A 31 36.49 -16.01 13.78
CA ARG A 31 36.04 -17.40 13.98
C ARG A 31 34.53 -17.48 14.08
N LEU A 32 33.92 -18.36 13.30
CA LEU A 32 32.47 -18.65 13.41
C LEU A 32 32.12 -19.22 14.78
N LEU A 33 32.90 -20.19 15.22
CA LEU A 33 32.79 -20.91 16.48
C LEU A 33 34.17 -21.41 16.91
N THR A 34 34.44 -21.57 18.21
CA THR A 34 35.68 -22.19 18.69
C THR A 34 35.42 -23.59 19.20
N PRO A 35 36.43 -24.50 19.14
CA PRO A 35 36.29 -25.87 19.65
C PRO A 35 35.89 -25.93 21.13
N GLU A 36 36.37 -24.97 21.94
CA GLU A 36 36.06 -24.92 23.38
C GLU A 36 34.58 -24.55 23.62
N LEU A 37 34.04 -23.56 22.84
CA LEU A 37 32.64 -23.19 22.96
C LEU A 37 31.73 -24.28 22.39
N ALA A 38 32.08 -24.89 21.26
CA ALA A 38 31.36 -26.02 20.69
C ALA A 38 31.23 -27.18 21.70
N ARG A 39 32.34 -27.54 22.36
CA ARG A 39 32.37 -28.57 23.37
C ARG A 39 31.47 -28.24 24.55
N GLN A 40 31.53 -27.02 25.06
CA GLN A 40 30.67 -26.60 26.18
C GLN A 40 29.19 -26.65 25.84
N LEU A 41 28.80 -26.19 24.64
CA LEU A 41 27.41 -26.24 24.17
C LEU A 41 26.92 -27.68 24.06
N ALA A 42 27.71 -28.57 23.45
CA ALA A 42 27.38 -29.98 23.30
C ALA A 42 27.25 -30.70 24.67
N GLU A 43 28.22 -30.52 25.59
CA GLU A 43 28.19 -31.10 26.93
C GLU A 43 26.96 -30.65 27.73
N ILE A 44 26.64 -29.33 27.73
CA ILE A 44 25.47 -28.81 28.46
C ILE A 44 24.19 -29.34 27.83
N SER A 45 24.06 -29.29 26.50
CA SER A 45 22.90 -29.79 25.76
C SER A 45 22.65 -31.27 26.03
N HIS A 46 23.71 -32.09 26.01
CA HIS A 46 23.65 -33.51 26.34
C HIS A 46 23.21 -33.76 27.78
N GLU A 47 23.73 -32.98 28.73
CA GLU A 47 23.38 -33.12 30.17
C GLU A 47 21.91 -32.81 30.43
N ILE A 48 21.41 -31.68 29.85
CA ILE A 48 20.03 -31.24 30.09
C ILE A 48 19.01 -31.88 29.16
N LYS A 49 19.45 -32.60 28.12
CA LYS A 49 18.62 -33.23 27.07
C LYS A 49 17.72 -32.22 26.34
N ARG A 50 18.23 -31.00 26.12
CA ARG A 50 17.55 -29.90 25.42
C ARG A 50 18.51 -29.20 24.49
N GLN A 51 17.97 -28.56 23.45
CA GLN A 51 18.75 -27.71 22.61
C GLN A 51 19.22 -26.47 23.41
N VAL A 52 20.48 -26.08 23.20
CA VAL A 52 21.09 -24.87 23.76
C VAL A 52 21.54 -23.99 22.61
N GLY A 53 21.16 -22.71 22.65
CA GLY A 53 21.54 -21.73 21.66
C GLY A 53 22.28 -20.57 22.28
N ILE A 54 23.18 -19.96 21.50
CA ILE A 54 23.89 -18.75 21.85
C ILE A 54 23.87 -17.79 20.66
N LEU A 55 23.40 -16.57 20.88
CA LEU A 55 23.54 -15.48 19.92
C LEU A 55 24.84 -14.73 20.24
N LEU A 56 25.70 -14.60 19.24
CA LEU A 56 26.97 -13.86 19.32
C LEU A 56 26.91 -12.65 18.40
N ASP A 57 27.42 -11.52 18.86
CA ASP A 57 27.64 -10.35 18.02
C ASP A 57 28.84 -10.51 17.08
N ARG A 58 29.07 -9.54 16.19
CA ARG A 58 30.23 -9.54 15.26
C ARG A 58 31.58 -9.45 15.96
N GLN A 59 31.59 -8.94 17.20
CA GLN A 59 32.79 -8.90 18.04
C GLN A 59 33.04 -10.21 18.78
N GLY A 60 32.16 -11.21 18.59
CA GLY A 60 32.22 -12.51 19.22
C GLY A 60 31.77 -12.52 20.67
N ALA A 61 31.12 -11.47 21.17
CA ALA A 61 30.58 -11.42 22.51
C ALA A 61 29.16 -12.02 22.55
N PRO A 62 28.80 -12.81 23.59
CA PRO A 62 27.48 -13.36 23.74
C PRO A 62 26.43 -12.28 24.03
N ALA A 63 25.44 -12.17 23.16
CA ALA A 63 24.29 -11.28 23.31
C ALA A 63 23.14 -11.97 24.07
N LEU A 64 22.93 -13.28 23.83
CA LEU A 64 21.84 -14.03 24.41
C LEU A 64 22.17 -15.52 24.50
N VAL A 65 21.80 -16.17 25.65
CA VAL A 65 21.86 -17.61 25.82
C VAL A 65 20.44 -18.15 25.95
N LEU A 66 20.12 -19.18 25.15
CA LEU A 66 18.78 -19.75 24.99
C LEU A 66 18.75 -21.22 25.35
N VAL A 67 17.64 -21.66 25.90
CA VAL A 67 17.36 -23.09 26.15
C VAL A 67 16.02 -23.43 25.51
N GLY A 68 16.04 -24.36 24.58
CA GLY A 68 14.85 -24.86 23.90
C GLY A 68 14.24 -26.09 24.58
N ASP A 69 13.63 -26.91 23.78
CA ASP A 69 13.24 -28.27 24.16
C ASP A 69 14.04 -29.29 23.33
N HIS A 70 13.53 -30.50 23.18
CA HIS A 70 14.20 -31.55 22.38
C HIS A 70 13.92 -31.43 20.87
N LYS A 71 13.05 -30.50 20.45
CA LYS A 71 12.60 -30.34 19.06
C LYS A 71 13.07 -29.01 18.43
N GLY A 72 13.25 -27.97 19.23
CA GLY A 72 13.61 -26.68 18.71
C GLY A 72 13.93 -25.64 19.76
N LEU A 73 14.36 -24.50 19.28
CA LEU A 73 14.73 -23.34 20.07
C LEU A 73 13.72 -22.22 19.79
N VAL A 74 13.23 -21.56 20.85
CA VAL A 74 12.37 -20.38 20.69
C VAL A 74 13.22 -19.14 20.93
N ILE A 75 13.41 -18.35 19.89
CA ILE A 75 14.16 -17.09 19.98
C ILE A 75 13.18 -15.98 20.37
N PRO A 76 13.43 -15.27 21.48
CA PRO A 76 12.59 -14.15 21.89
C PRO A 76 12.72 -12.97 20.90
N PRO A 77 11.75 -12.03 20.88
CA PRO A 77 11.86 -10.83 20.06
C PRO A 77 13.15 -10.07 20.39
N LEU A 78 14.04 -9.97 19.42
CA LEU A 78 15.30 -9.25 19.56
C LEU A 78 15.05 -7.75 19.44
N LYS A 79 15.66 -6.92 20.31
CA LYS A 79 15.52 -5.47 20.23
C LYS A 79 15.95 -4.93 18.87
N ARG A 80 15.22 -3.95 18.36
CA ARG A 80 15.48 -3.27 17.09
C ARG A 80 16.65 -2.27 17.23
N GLU A 81 17.86 -2.75 17.36
CA GLU A 81 19.03 -1.90 17.14
C GLU A 81 19.53 -2.12 15.72
N ARG A 82 19.02 -1.33 14.76
CA ARG A 82 19.67 -1.21 13.44
C ARG A 82 20.94 -0.37 13.60
N GLN A 83 22.07 -0.96 13.40
CA GLN A 83 23.26 -0.16 13.08
C GLN A 83 22.99 0.58 11.77
N ALA A 84 23.20 1.90 11.76
CA ALA A 84 22.95 2.72 10.59
C ALA A 84 23.69 2.16 9.37
N GLY A 85 22.96 1.75 8.35
CA GLY A 85 23.51 1.20 7.10
C GLY A 85 23.71 -0.31 7.04
N ALA A 86 23.59 -1.07 8.14
CA ALA A 86 23.67 -2.53 8.11
C ALA A 86 22.32 -3.16 7.76
N ARG A 87 22.33 -4.15 6.87
CA ARG A 87 21.14 -4.91 6.45
C ARG A 87 20.90 -6.14 7.29
N LEU A 88 21.97 -6.79 7.69
CA LEU A 88 21.95 -7.88 8.63
C LEU A 88 21.99 -7.34 10.06
N LYS A 89 21.55 -8.14 11.02
CA LYS A 89 21.38 -7.71 12.42
C LYS A 89 22.68 -7.67 13.21
N GLY A 90 23.75 -8.16 12.62
CA GLY A 90 25.04 -8.24 13.29
C GLY A 90 25.11 -9.34 14.33
N LEU A 91 24.26 -10.36 14.22
CA LEU A 91 24.18 -11.49 15.15
C LEU A 91 24.29 -12.80 14.39
N ARG A 92 25.01 -13.77 14.94
CA ARG A 92 25.01 -15.17 14.52
C ARG A 92 24.43 -16.06 15.61
N LEU A 93 23.57 -17.00 15.23
CA LEU A 93 23.02 -18.00 16.13
C LEU A 93 23.77 -19.31 15.97
N ILE A 94 24.24 -19.85 17.10
CA ILE A 94 24.82 -21.19 17.17
C ILE A 94 23.95 -21.99 18.14
N HIS A 95 23.41 -23.11 17.71
CA HIS A 95 22.56 -23.94 18.54
C HIS A 95 22.87 -25.43 18.33
N THR A 96 22.48 -26.26 19.31
CA THR A 96 22.78 -27.68 19.28
C THR A 96 21.60 -28.49 18.78
N HIS A 97 21.87 -29.53 17.96
CA HIS A 97 20.93 -30.57 17.56
C HIS A 97 21.28 -31.89 18.26
N LEU A 98 20.28 -32.50 18.92
CA LEU A 98 20.49 -33.70 19.77
C LEU A 98 20.50 -35.03 19.00
N LYS A 99 20.02 -35.02 17.74
CA LYS A 99 19.87 -36.23 16.92
C LYS A 99 20.74 -36.19 15.65
N GLY A 100 21.61 -35.20 15.52
CA GLY A 100 22.46 -35.04 14.35
C GLY A 100 21.74 -34.57 13.07
N GLU A 101 20.52 -34.05 13.21
CA GLU A 101 19.77 -33.50 12.08
C GLU A 101 20.42 -32.22 11.53
N PRO A 102 20.40 -32.01 10.21
CA PRO A 102 20.86 -30.75 9.61
C PRO A 102 19.90 -29.59 9.96
N LEU A 103 20.20 -28.39 9.47
CA LEU A 103 19.32 -27.22 9.63
C LEU A 103 17.91 -27.52 9.11
N SER A 104 16.92 -27.24 9.93
CA SER A 104 15.49 -27.37 9.62
C SER A 104 15.00 -26.17 8.79
N GLN A 105 13.79 -26.28 8.23
CA GLN A 105 13.14 -25.12 7.60
C GLN A 105 12.84 -24.01 8.61
N ASP A 106 12.56 -24.36 9.87
CA ASP A 106 12.33 -23.37 10.92
C ASP A 106 13.62 -22.60 11.25
N ASP A 107 14.80 -23.25 11.24
CA ASP A 107 16.09 -22.59 11.42
C ASP A 107 16.39 -21.60 10.28
N LEU A 108 16.15 -22.00 9.02
CA LEU A 108 16.31 -21.12 7.88
C LEU A 108 15.29 -19.95 7.91
N MET A 109 14.12 -20.21 8.47
CA MET A 109 13.12 -19.18 8.69
C MET A 109 13.58 -18.16 9.74
N ASP A 110 14.14 -18.61 10.84
CA ASP A 110 14.70 -17.75 11.88
C ASP A 110 15.89 -16.92 11.35
N LEU A 111 16.77 -17.52 10.53
CA LEU A 111 17.85 -16.82 9.85
C LEU A 111 17.34 -15.61 9.04
N ALA A 112 16.30 -15.82 8.22
CA ALA A 112 15.76 -14.74 7.36
C ALA A 112 14.94 -13.72 8.16
N LEU A 113 14.01 -14.18 9.02
CA LEU A 113 13.13 -13.31 9.80
C LEU A 113 13.91 -12.41 10.75
N LEU A 114 14.92 -12.97 11.40
CA LEU A 114 15.75 -12.24 12.35
C LEU A 114 16.92 -11.53 11.65
N ARG A 115 17.05 -11.68 10.32
CA ARG A 115 18.16 -11.10 9.52
C ARG A 115 19.53 -11.41 10.12
N LEU A 116 19.71 -12.63 10.61
CA LEU A 116 20.97 -13.03 11.22
C LEU A 116 22.10 -13.04 10.18
N ASP A 117 23.33 -12.79 10.62
CA ASP A 117 24.52 -12.93 9.77
C ASP A 117 24.70 -14.41 9.34
N CYS A 118 24.39 -15.34 10.25
CA CYS A 118 24.48 -16.77 10.02
C CYS A 118 23.70 -17.54 11.11
N ILE A 119 23.24 -18.74 10.77
CA ILE A 119 22.72 -19.74 11.72
C ILE A 119 23.54 -21.02 11.61
N VAL A 120 23.81 -21.66 12.73
CA VAL A 120 24.63 -22.88 12.82
C VAL A 120 23.96 -23.90 13.73
N ALA A 121 23.69 -25.08 13.21
CA ALA A 121 23.33 -26.26 13.97
C ALA A 121 24.61 -27.09 14.25
N LEU A 122 24.89 -27.34 15.53
CA LEU A 122 25.99 -28.17 16.01
C LEU A 122 25.44 -29.49 16.47
N GLU A 123 25.85 -30.58 15.84
CA GLU A 123 25.50 -31.94 16.29
C GLU A 123 26.06 -32.20 17.68
N THR A 124 25.24 -32.78 18.55
CA THR A 124 25.65 -33.32 19.84
C THR A 124 25.66 -34.83 19.75
N THR A 125 26.86 -35.44 19.82
CA THR A 125 27.02 -36.91 19.77
C THR A 125 26.42 -37.57 21.01
N PRO A 126 26.13 -38.91 20.98
CA PRO A 126 25.66 -39.66 22.14
C PRO A 126 26.58 -39.57 23.34
N GLN A 127 27.85 -39.25 23.15
CA GLN A 127 28.85 -39.07 24.20
C GLN A 127 28.90 -37.61 24.75
N GLY A 128 28.07 -36.71 24.23
CA GLY A 128 28.06 -35.30 24.63
C GLY A 128 29.18 -34.48 24.04
N LEU A 129 29.82 -34.96 22.98
CA LEU A 129 30.87 -34.23 22.24
C LEU A 129 30.27 -33.53 21.00
N PRO A 130 30.93 -32.45 20.52
CA PRO A 130 30.51 -31.83 19.26
C PRO A 130 30.79 -32.76 18.07
N GLY A 131 29.83 -32.93 17.18
CA GLY A 131 29.92 -33.64 15.93
C GLY A 131 29.99 -32.68 14.71
N ARG A 132 29.20 -33.00 13.68
CA ARG A 132 29.07 -32.23 12.45
C ARG A 132 28.52 -30.82 12.71
N LEU A 133 28.91 -29.91 11.88
CA LEU A 133 28.43 -28.54 11.86
C LEU A 133 27.71 -28.28 10.54
N HIS A 134 26.48 -27.79 10.63
CA HIS A 134 25.67 -27.34 9.50
C HIS A 134 25.32 -25.87 9.70
N GLY A 135 25.88 -25.00 8.88
CA GLY A 135 25.62 -23.56 8.90
C GLY A 135 24.91 -23.10 7.64
N ALA A 136 24.19 -22.00 7.74
CA ALA A 136 23.63 -21.29 6.59
C ALA A 136 23.69 -19.78 6.79
N TYR A 137 23.77 -19.07 5.67
CA TYR A 137 23.66 -17.61 5.57
C TYR A 137 22.82 -17.22 4.35
N LEU A 138 22.21 -16.03 4.38
CA LEU A 138 21.41 -15.56 3.27
C LEU A 138 22.30 -15.04 2.14
N LEU A 139 22.04 -15.51 0.90
CA LEU A 139 22.69 -14.97 -0.28
C LEU A 139 22.12 -13.59 -0.63
N PRO A 140 22.96 -12.62 -1.00
CA PRO A 140 22.51 -11.29 -1.42
C PRO A 140 21.60 -11.31 -2.64
N GLN A 141 21.80 -12.27 -3.53
CA GLN A 141 20.94 -12.56 -4.68
C GLN A 141 20.67 -14.06 -4.76
N ARG A 142 19.55 -14.42 -5.38
CA ARG A 142 19.23 -15.81 -5.67
C ARG A 142 20.19 -16.36 -6.73
N VAL A 143 20.90 -17.42 -6.41
CA VAL A 143 21.85 -18.09 -7.28
C VAL A 143 21.35 -19.51 -7.54
N GLU A 144 21.16 -19.92 -8.79
CA GLU A 144 20.69 -21.27 -9.18
C GLU A 144 19.44 -21.73 -8.40
N GLU A 145 18.46 -20.83 -8.26
CA GLU A 145 17.24 -21.05 -7.46
C GLU A 145 17.45 -21.24 -5.95
N ARG A 146 18.65 -20.97 -5.44
CA ARG A 146 18.96 -21.02 -4.01
C ARG A 146 19.06 -19.64 -3.41
N ASP A 147 18.45 -19.49 -2.24
CA ASP A 147 18.52 -18.25 -1.43
C ASP A 147 19.59 -18.33 -0.34
N TRP A 148 20.18 -19.52 -0.13
CA TRP A 148 21.07 -19.81 0.97
C TRP A 148 22.46 -20.25 0.52
N GLY A 149 23.50 -19.75 1.19
CA GLY A 149 24.82 -20.34 1.19
C GLY A 149 24.96 -21.27 2.40
N PHE A 150 25.59 -22.42 2.25
CA PHE A 150 25.79 -23.40 3.29
C PHE A 150 27.25 -23.44 3.75
N ILE A 151 27.44 -23.72 5.04
CA ILE A 151 28.73 -23.95 5.69
C ILE A 151 28.65 -25.31 6.34
N GLU A 152 29.44 -26.26 5.88
CA GLU A 152 29.45 -27.63 6.42
C GLU A 152 30.86 -28.02 6.84
N ALA A 153 30.98 -28.71 7.96
CA ALA A 153 32.21 -29.31 8.42
C ALA A 153 31.92 -30.58 9.24
N GLU A 154 32.68 -31.65 8.98
CA GLU A 154 32.60 -32.91 9.74
C GLU A 154 32.99 -32.72 11.20
N HIS A 155 33.86 -31.76 11.48
CA HIS A 155 34.25 -31.35 12.82
C HIS A 155 34.69 -29.89 12.84
N ILE A 156 34.42 -29.17 13.92
CA ILE A 156 34.73 -27.74 14.06
C ILE A 156 36.23 -27.42 13.82
N SER A 157 37.14 -28.36 14.11
CA SER A 157 38.59 -28.18 13.88
C SER A 157 38.97 -28.15 12.40
N LEU A 158 38.10 -28.63 11.50
CA LEU A 158 38.30 -28.67 10.05
C LEU A 158 37.68 -27.44 9.34
N LEU A 159 37.03 -26.56 10.09
CA LEU A 159 36.38 -25.38 9.54
C LEU A 159 37.43 -24.29 9.24
N GLU A 160 37.76 -24.14 7.96
CA GLU A 160 38.61 -23.07 7.43
C GLU A 160 37.72 -21.95 6.89
N LEU A 161 37.22 -21.08 7.78
CA LEU A 161 36.36 -19.96 7.43
C LEU A 161 36.76 -18.70 8.19
N ASP A 162 37.04 -17.63 7.48
CA ASP A 162 37.06 -16.29 8.06
C ASP A 162 35.64 -15.71 8.05
N PHE A 163 34.99 -15.81 9.20
CA PHE A 163 33.60 -15.36 9.36
C PHE A 163 33.47 -13.84 9.21
N ALA A 164 34.47 -13.05 9.67
CA ALA A 164 34.42 -11.61 9.55
C ALA A 164 34.50 -11.18 8.08
N ALA A 165 35.38 -11.82 7.29
CA ALA A 165 35.50 -11.58 5.87
C ALA A 165 34.23 -11.97 5.10
N LEU A 166 33.61 -13.11 5.44
CA LEU A 166 32.33 -13.55 4.87
C LEU A 166 31.24 -12.51 5.11
N VAL A 167 31.05 -12.07 6.36
CA VAL A 167 29.99 -11.10 6.71
C VAL A 167 30.24 -9.76 6.01
N GLN A 168 31.49 -9.31 5.95
CA GLN A 168 31.84 -8.08 5.25
C GLN A 168 31.50 -8.17 3.76
N SER A 169 31.86 -9.28 3.10
CA SER A 169 31.53 -9.51 1.68
C SER A 169 30.03 -9.49 1.43
N LEU A 170 29.24 -10.16 2.31
CA LEU A 170 27.77 -10.17 2.22
C LEU A 170 27.16 -8.76 2.37
N GLU A 171 27.63 -7.98 3.34
CA GLU A 171 27.14 -6.59 3.54
C GLU A 171 27.53 -5.68 2.37
N GLU A 172 28.75 -5.81 1.84
CA GLU A 172 29.20 -5.04 0.67
C GLU A 172 28.37 -5.37 -0.57
N GLU A 173 28.08 -6.64 -0.81
CA GLU A 173 27.27 -7.07 -1.95
C GLU A 173 25.81 -6.65 -1.80
N LEU A 174 25.22 -6.83 -0.64
CA LEU A 174 23.90 -6.30 -0.30
C LEU A 174 23.83 -4.77 -0.48
N ALA A 175 24.88 -4.05 -0.12
CA ALA A 175 24.96 -2.60 -0.30
C ALA A 175 25.09 -2.20 -1.77
N ARG A 176 25.87 -2.95 -2.59
CA ARG A 176 25.99 -2.70 -4.04
C ARG A 176 24.66 -2.86 -4.75
N LEU A 177 23.93 -3.91 -4.46
CA LEU A 177 22.60 -4.17 -5.03
C LEU A 177 21.60 -3.06 -4.74
N SER A 178 21.74 -2.37 -3.61
CA SER A 178 20.96 -1.16 -3.31
C SER A 178 21.41 0.06 -4.10
N ARG A 179 22.73 0.23 -4.25
CA ARG A 179 23.32 1.42 -4.86
C ARG A 179 23.21 1.46 -6.38
N THR A 180 23.10 0.30 -7.05
CA THR A 180 22.83 0.24 -8.51
C THR A 180 21.47 0.81 -8.89
N GLY A 181 20.60 1.06 -7.91
CA GLY A 181 19.37 1.83 -8.06
C GLY A 181 19.41 3.14 -7.30
N LEU A 182 20.27 4.11 -7.67
CA LEU A 182 20.10 5.52 -7.31
C LEU A 182 20.71 6.01 -5.98
N GLU A 183 21.82 6.68 -6.08
CA GLU A 183 22.31 7.63 -5.07
C GLU A 183 21.40 8.87 -4.86
N GLN A 184 20.24 8.98 -5.56
CA GLN A 184 19.41 10.18 -5.54
C GLN A 184 17.91 9.96 -5.24
N ASP A 185 17.39 8.74 -5.21
CA ASP A 185 15.95 8.52 -5.05
C ASP A 185 15.59 8.19 -3.59
N ARG A 186 15.08 9.21 -2.87
CA ARG A 186 14.62 9.11 -1.47
C ARG A 186 13.23 8.47 -1.33
N ARG A 187 12.67 7.88 -2.40
CA ARG A 187 11.33 7.26 -2.36
C ARG A 187 11.36 5.98 -1.54
N GLU A 188 10.30 5.73 -0.75
CA GLU A 188 10.11 4.45 -0.05
C GLU A 188 10.01 3.31 -1.08
N ARG A 189 10.72 2.21 -0.83
CA ARG A 189 10.81 1.03 -1.72
C ARG A 189 9.72 0.05 -1.36
N ALA A 190 8.79 -0.16 -2.28
CA ALA A 190 7.60 -0.97 -2.08
C ALA A 190 7.67 -2.30 -2.82
N MET A 191 7.27 -3.38 -2.15
CA MET A 191 6.97 -4.67 -2.77
C MET A 191 5.46 -4.84 -2.88
N LEU A 192 4.96 -5.16 -4.08
CA LEU A 192 3.53 -5.35 -4.33
C LEU A 192 3.17 -6.83 -4.21
N ILE A 193 2.07 -7.12 -3.53
CA ILE A 193 1.64 -8.49 -3.23
C ILE A 193 0.19 -8.69 -3.65
N GLY A 194 -0.01 -9.62 -4.61
CA GLY A 194 -1.33 -10.12 -5.00
C GLY A 194 -1.55 -11.54 -4.48
N VAL A 195 -2.63 -11.74 -3.74
CA VAL A 195 -3.09 -13.08 -3.36
C VAL A 195 -4.54 -13.23 -3.81
N THR A 196 -4.81 -14.21 -4.64
CA THR A 196 -6.11 -14.32 -5.31
C THR A 196 -6.62 -15.75 -5.39
N THR A 197 -7.95 -15.89 -5.41
CA THR A 197 -8.65 -17.11 -5.81
C THR A 197 -9.19 -17.02 -7.25
N LYS A 198 -9.14 -15.81 -7.84
CA LYS A 198 -9.59 -15.54 -9.21
C LYS A 198 -8.55 -16.03 -10.24
N PRO A 199 -8.90 -16.10 -11.54
CA PRO A 199 -7.95 -16.40 -12.59
C PRO A 199 -6.72 -15.48 -12.54
N ARG A 200 -5.56 -16.03 -12.83
CA ARG A 200 -4.26 -15.34 -12.74
C ARG A 200 -4.23 -14.03 -13.52
N ARG A 201 -4.80 -14.03 -14.75
CA ARG A 201 -4.88 -12.84 -15.60
C ARG A 201 -5.57 -11.66 -14.90
N VAL A 202 -6.68 -11.89 -14.19
CA VAL A 202 -7.41 -10.84 -13.47
C VAL A 202 -6.57 -10.25 -12.34
N ALA A 203 -5.77 -11.08 -11.68
CA ALA A 203 -4.89 -10.63 -10.60
C ALA A 203 -3.64 -9.89 -11.13
N GLU A 204 -3.10 -10.31 -12.27
CA GLU A 204 -1.99 -9.61 -12.95
C GLU A 204 -2.44 -8.19 -13.35
N ASP A 205 -3.65 -8.08 -13.86
CA ASP A 205 -4.25 -6.79 -14.20
C ASP A 205 -4.46 -5.88 -12.99
N SER A 206 -4.92 -6.45 -11.86
CA SER A 206 -5.08 -5.71 -10.61
C SER A 206 -3.73 -5.22 -10.06
N LEU A 207 -2.69 -6.05 -10.18
CA LEU A 207 -1.34 -5.67 -9.77
C LEU A 207 -0.70 -4.60 -10.69
N MET A 208 -1.06 -4.57 -11.98
CA MET A 208 -0.64 -3.46 -12.86
C MET A 208 -1.26 -2.15 -12.39
N GLU A 209 -2.54 -2.14 -12.07
CA GLU A 209 -3.21 -0.96 -11.51
C GLU A 209 -2.62 -0.55 -10.15
N LEU A 210 -2.33 -1.53 -9.26
CA LEU A 210 -1.66 -1.28 -7.99
C LEU A 210 -0.28 -0.65 -8.18
N ARG A 211 0.45 -1.04 -9.23
CA ARG A 211 1.75 -0.45 -9.59
C ARG A 211 1.61 1.03 -9.97
N GLU A 212 0.59 1.37 -10.75
CA GLU A 212 0.30 2.77 -11.10
C GLU A 212 -0.10 3.59 -9.86
N LEU A 213 -0.90 3.00 -8.95
CA LEU A 213 -1.23 3.60 -7.66
C LEU A 213 0.03 3.86 -6.83
N ALA A 214 0.91 2.87 -6.69
CA ALA A 214 2.16 3.01 -5.96
C ALA A 214 3.04 4.13 -6.56
N GLY A 215 3.17 4.20 -7.88
CA GLY A 215 3.85 5.29 -8.58
C GLY A 215 3.21 6.66 -8.31
N SER A 216 1.87 6.72 -8.26
CA SER A 216 1.12 7.96 -7.96
C SER A 216 1.30 8.40 -6.51
N ALA A 217 1.52 7.48 -5.59
CA ALA A 217 1.87 7.73 -4.18
C ALA A 217 3.34 8.14 -3.98
N GLY A 218 4.16 8.10 -5.03
CA GLY A 218 5.59 8.39 -4.96
C GLY A 218 6.44 7.22 -4.44
N LEU A 219 5.92 6.00 -4.47
CA LEU A 219 6.67 4.80 -4.09
C LEU A 219 7.51 4.29 -5.25
N GLN A 220 8.66 3.67 -4.94
CA GLN A 220 9.45 2.91 -5.89
C GLN A 220 9.10 1.43 -5.79
N VAL A 221 8.47 0.86 -6.83
CA VAL A 221 8.16 -0.57 -6.86
C VAL A 221 9.40 -1.37 -7.19
N VAL A 222 9.91 -2.13 -6.21
CA VAL A 222 11.14 -2.94 -6.35
C VAL A 222 10.86 -4.37 -6.76
N ASP A 223 9.70 -4.92 -6.40
CA ASP A 223 9.32 -6.28 -6.76
C ASP A 223 7.80 -6.49 -6.72
N VAL A 224 7.32 -7.54 -7.41
CA VAL A 224 5.90 -7.91 -7.46
C VAL A 224 5.76 -9.41 -7.24
N ILE A 225 4.95 -9.79 -6.28
CA ILE A 225 4.63 -11.19 -5.98
C ILE A 225 3.16 -11.46 -6.24
N LEU A 226 2.86 -12.47 -7.04
CA LEU A 226 1.52 -12.98 -7.24
C LEU A 226 1.42 -14.43 -6.77
N GLN A 227 0.44 -14.70 -5.91
CA GLN A 227 0.09 -16.06 -5.51
C GLN A 227 -1.38 -16.35 -5.79
N GLN A 228 -1.64 -17.31 -6.66
CA GLN A 228 -2.97 -17.88 -6.84
C GLN A 228 -3.17 -19.04 -5.87
N ARG A 229 -4.33 -19.09 -5.20
CA ARG A 229 -4.68 -20.13 -4.23
C ARG A 229 -6.12 -20.58 -4.42
N GLN A 230 -6.41 -21.81 -4.05
CA GLN A 230 -7.80 -22.27 -3.98
C GLN A 230 -8.55 -21.66 -2.80
N ARG A 231 -7.86 -21.41 -1.70
CA ARG A 231 -8.40 -20.78 -0.48
C ARG A 231 -7.38 -19.83 0.14
N ILE A 232 -7.82 -18.64 0.47
CA ILE A 232 -7.01 -17.61 1.15
C ILE A 232 -6.80 -18.03 2.61
N ASP A 233 -5.56 -17.87 3.10
CA ASP A 233 -5.25 -18.09 4.51
C ASP A 233 -5.83 -16.97 5.37
N ALA A 234 -6.51 -17.35 6.45
CA ALA A 234 -7.21 -16.37 7.30
C ALA A 234 -6.25 -15.44 8.05
N ARG A 235 -5.00 -15.89 8.33
CA ARG A 235 -4.03 -15.16 9.15
C ARG A 235 -3.05 -14.34 8.32
N PHE A 236 -2.53 -14.91 7.23
CA PHE A 236 -1.43 -14.32 6.46
C PHE A 236 -1.79 -14.07 5.00
N LEU A 237 -3.02 -14.35 4.55
CA LEU A 237 -3.50 -14.41 3.17
C LEU A 237 -2.82 -15.52 2.35
N MET A 238 -1.52 -15.68 2.50
CA MET A 238 -0.68 -16.63 1.77
C MET A 238 -0.21 -17.78 2.68
N GLY A 239 0.33 -18.85 2.08
CA GLY A 239 0.94 -19.94 2.86
C GLY A 239 2.26 -19.51 3.49
N ARG A 240 2.64 -20.16 4.62
CA ARG A 240 3.89 -19.87 5.35
C ARG A 240 5.14 -19.90 4.46
N GLY A 241 5.29 -20.89 3.58
CA GLY A 241 6.45 -20.98 2.67
C GLY A 241 6.54 -19.78 1.73
N LYS A 242 5.38 -19.28 1.21
CA LYS A 242 5.37 -18.09 0.35
C LYS A 242 5.61 -16.80 1.12
N LEU A 243 5.16 -16.75 2.37
CA LEU A 243 5.46 -15.62 3.27
C LEU A 243 6.97 -15.55 3.58
N MET A 244 7.64 -16.70 3.71
CA MET A 244 9.08 -16.79 3.85
C MET A 244 9.81 -16.29 2.61
N ASP A 245 9.44 -16.78 1.42
CA ASP A 245 9.96 -16.30 0.14
C ASP A 245 9.80 -14.77 0.00
N LEU A 246 8.66 -14.22 0.45
CA LEU A 246 8.42 -12.78 0.49
C LEU A 246 9.43 -12.05 1.39
N VAL A 247 9.70 -12.55 2.59
CA VAL A 247 10.66 -11.93 3.53
C VAL A 247 12.07 -11.92 2.94
N ILE A 248 12.49 -13.04 2.36
CA ILE A 248 13.81 -13.16 1.71
C ILE A 248 13.92 -12.15 0.56
N ARG A 249 12.95 -12.14 -0.35
CA ARG A 249 12.92 -11.21 -1.49
C ARG A 249 12.87 -9.75 -1.05
N ALA A 250 12.11 -9.44 0.00
CA ALA A 250 12.05 -8.10 0.58
C ALA A 250 13.39 -7.65 1.15
N LEU A 251 14.13 -8.57 1.80
CA LEU A 251 15.48 -8.28 2.29
C LEU A 251 16.47 -8.07 1.14
N GLN A 252 16.47 -8.96 0.14
CA GLN A 252 17.34 -8.87 -1.04
C GLN A 252 17.06 -7.59 -1.86
N ALA A 253 15.77 -7.24 -2.03
CA ALA A 253 15.34 -6.04 -2.75
C ALA A 253 15.41 -4.75 -1.89
N ASP A 254 15.78 -4.82 -0.61
CA ASP A 254 15.78 -3.68 0.32
C ASP A 254 14.43 -2.95 0.38
N ALA A 255 13.35 -3.69 0.50
CA ALA A 255 12.02 -3.13 0.57
C ALA A 255 11.76 -2.51 1.95
N ASP A 256 11.16 -1.32 1.97
CA ASP A 256 10.76 -0.60 3.19
C ASP A 256 9.35 -0.98 3.63
N LEU A 257 8.48 -1.30 2.65
CA LEU A 257 7.08 -1.64 2.92
C LEU A 257 6.54 -2.69 1.96
N LEU A 258 5.49 -3.37 2.43
CA LEU A 258 4.70 -4.34 1.68
C LEU A 258 3.33 -3.72 1.37
N VAL A 259 2.91 -3.76 0.11
CA VAL A 259 1.62 -3.25 -0.35
C VAL A 259 0.80 -4.41 -0.87
N PHE A 260 -0.29 -4.73 -0.20
CA PHE A 260 -1.22 -5.80 -0.60
C PHE A 260 -2.33 -5.25 -1.49
N ASP A 261 -2.62 -5.96 -2.57
CA ASP A 261 -3.72 -5.63 -3.49
C ASP A 261 -5.11 -5.88 -2.87
N ALA A 262 -5.21 -6.83 -1.95
CA ALA A 262 -6.43 -7.13 -1.21
C ALA A 262 -6.53 -6.27 0.06
N ASP A 263 -7.75 -5.91 0.44
CA ASP A 263 -8.01 -5.29 1.74
C ASP A 263 -7.64 -6.24 2.88
N LEU A 264 -6.88 -5.73 3.84
CA LEU A 264 -6.42 -6.47 5.00
C LEU A 264 -7.28 -6.16 6.22
N ASN A 265 -7.72 -7.19 6.91
CA ASN A 265 -8.30 -6.97 8.23
C ASN A 265 -7.20 -6.65 9.28
N PRO A 266 -7.55 -6.03 10.42
CA PRO A 266 -6.57 -5.61 11.43
C PRO A 266 -5.69 -6.74 11.97
N SER A 267 -6.22 -7.96 12.08
CA SER A 267 -5.47 -9.12 12.57
C SER A 267 -4.46 -9.63 11.54
N GLN A 268 -4.78 -9.54 10.25
CA GLN A 268 -3.87 -9.89 9.16
C GLN A 268 -2.71 -8.89 9.07
N VAL A 269 -3.00 -7.59 9.07
CA VAL A 269 -1.96 -6.54 9.10
C VAL A 269 -0.99 -6.79 10.24
N ARG A 270 -1.51 -7.02 11.45
CA ARG A 270 -0.69 -7.32 12.62
C ARG A 270 0.14 -8.58 12.44
N SER A 271 -0.50 -9.69 12.04
CA SER A 271 0.20 -10.98 11.89
C SER A 271 1.32 -10.91 10.86
N ILE A 272 1.10 -10.21 9.73
CA ILE A 272 2.11 -10.03 8.69
C ILE A 272 3.21 -9.07 9.16
N THR A 273 2.86 -7.96 9.80
CA THR A 273 3.85 -7.01 10.34
C THR A 273 4.72 -7.65 11.42
N ASP A 274 4.11 -8.39 12.36
CA ASP A 274 4.84 -9.09 13.42
C ASP A 274 5.76 -10.18 12.84
N PHE A 275 5.36 -10.80 11.72
CA PHE A 275 6.15 -11.82 11.05
C PHE A 275 7.28 -11.24 10.18
N THR A 276 7.03 -10.17 9.44
CA THR A 276 7.99 -9.63 8.46
C THR A 276 8.85 -8.50 9.00
N GLU A 277 8.48 -7.90 10.13
CA GLU A 277 9.03 -6.65 10.69
C GLU A 277 8.99 -5.45 9.72
N LEU A 278 8.29 -5.56 8.57
CA LEU A 278 8.12 -4.50 7.60
C LEU A 278 6.79 -3.74 7.83
N LYS A 279 6.74 -2.51 7.35
CA LYS A 279 5.49 -1.75 7.25
C LYS A 279 4.58 -2.46 6.26
N VAL A 280 3.34 -2.71 6.65
CA VAL A 280 2.33 -3.38 5.82
C VAL A 280 1.17 -2.43 5.61
N ILE A 281 0.84 -2.18 4.35
CA ILE A 281 -0.34 -1.42 3.93
C ILE A 281 -1.12 -2.23 2.90
N ASP A 282 -2.40 -1.91 2.75
CA ASP A 282 -3.25 -2.48 1.72
C ASP A 282 -3.61 -1.43 0.65
N ARG A 283 -4.34 -1.88 -0.37
CA ARG A 283 -4.81 -1.03 -1.47
C ARG A 283 -5.60 0.18 -0.98
N THR A 284 -6.48 -0.02 -0.01
CA THR A 284 -7.30 1.06 0.58
C THR A 284 -6.44 2.11 1.25
N GLN A 285 -5.46 1.72 2.07
CA GLN A 285 -4.56 2.67 2.71
C GLN A 285 -3.70 3.42 1.68
N LEU A 286 -3.21 2.75 0.64
CA LEU A 286 -2.45 3.38 -0.43
C LEU A 286 -3.27 4.47 -1.14
N ILE A 287 -4.54 4.19 -1.45
CA ILE A 287 -5.46 5.17 -2.07
C ILE A 287 -5.68 6.36 -1.13
N LEU A 288 -5.91 6.10 0.18
CA LEU A 288 -6.06 7.15 1.18
C LEU A 288 -4.81 8.04 1.28
N ASP A 289 -3.62 7.46 1.19
CA ASP A 289 -2.36 8.21 1.24
C ASP A 289 -2.18 9.08 -0.03
N ILE A 290 -2.57 8.58 -1.22
CA ILE A 290 -2.61 9.37 -2.45
C ILE A 290 -3.57 10.56 -2.30
N PHE A 291 -4.76 10.33 -1.77
CA PHE A 291 -5.74 11.40 -1.56
C PHE A 291 -5.26 12.43 -0.53
N ALA A 292 -4.59 12.00 0.54
CA ALA A 292 -4.00 12.92 1.52
C ALA A 292 -2.94 13.84 0.90
N GLN A 293 -2.16 13.34 -0.06
CA GLN A 293 -1.17 14.14 -0.79
C GLN A 293 -1.82 15.11 -1.81
N ARG A 294 -3.00 14.75 -2.36
CA ARG A 294 -3.66 15.49 -3.44
C ARG A 294 -4.71 16.50 -2.97
N ALA A 295 -5.30 16.30 -1.79
CA ALA A 295 -6.32 17.19 -1.23
C ALA A 295 -5.77 18.61 -1.02
N ARG A 296 -6.27 19.57 -1.78
CA ARG A 296 -5.88 21.00 -1.68
C ARG A 296 -6.95 21.82 -0.98
N SER A 297 -8.23 21.56 -1.25
CA SER A 297 -9.34 22.27 -0.64
C SER A 297 -9.47 21.93 0.85
N ARG A 298 -10.05 22.85 1.62
CA ARG A 298 -10.36 22.61 3.05
C ARG A 298 -11.32 21.43 3.18
N GLU A 299 -12.33 21.35 2.33
CA GLU A 299 -13.32 20.27 2.32
C GLU A 299 -12.66 18.92 2.02
N GLY A 300 -11.86 18.81 0.95
CA GLY A 300 -11.14 17.61 0.57
C GLY A 300 -10.21 17.10 1.68
N LYS A 301 -9.48 18.01 2.36
CA LYS A 301 -8.61 17.65 3.50
C LYS A 301 -9.40 17.07 4.67
N LEU A 302 -10.55 17.67 5.01
CA LEU A 302 -11.42 17.17 6.09
C LEU A 302 -12.00 15.79 5.76
N GLN A 303 -12.43 15.59 4.51
CA GLN A 303 -12.97 14.31 4.03
C GLN A 303 -11.91 13.20 4.06
N VAL A 304 -10.71 13.48 3.56
CA VAL A 304 -9.60 12.50 3.56
C VAL A 304 -9.18 12.16 4.99
N GLU A 305 -9.02 13.15 5.88
CA GLU A 305 -8.69 12.90 7.28
C GLU A 305 -9.75 12.05 7.97
N MET A 306 -11.03 12.32 7.69
CA MET A 306 -12.14 11.53 8.23
C MET A 306 -12.09 10.09 7.73
N ALA A 307 -11.84 9.87 6.43
CA ALA A 307 -11.71 8.54 5.84
C ALA A 307 -10.52 7.77 6.44
N GLN A 308 -9.35 8.42 6.57
CA GLN A 308 -8.18 7.81 7.21
C GLN A 308 -8.45 7.41 8.66
N LEU A 309 -9.13 8.25 9.44
CA LEU A 309 -9.46 7.95 10.82
C LEU A 309 -10.50 6.82 10.95
N LYS A 310 -11.52 6.78 10.06
CA LYS A 310 -12.49 5.67 9.99
C LYS A 310 -11.78 4.35 9.68
N TYR A 311 -10.88 4.36 8.71
CA TYR A 311 -10.08 3.20 8.33
C TYR A 311 -9.13 2.73 9.45
N LEU A 312 -8.52 3.65 10.20
CA LEU A 312 -7.60 3.35 11.30
C LEU A 312 -8.31 2.85 12.57
N LEU A 313 -9.52 3.34 12.85
CA LEU A 313 -10.25 3.06 14.11
C LEU A 313 -10.41 1.56 14.41
N PRO A 314 -10.83 0.68 13.46
CA PRO A 314 -10.88 -0.76 13.69
C PRO A 314 -9.49 -1.37 13.92
N ARG A 315 -8.45 -0.82 13.29
CA ARG A 315 -7.06 -1.28 13.38
C ARG A 315 -6.41 -0.97 14.73
N LEU A 316 -6.91 0.02 15.44
CA LEU A 316 -6.56 0.28 16.84
C LEU A 316 -7.21 -0.74 17.81
N MET A 317 -8.18 -1.54 17.37
CA MET A 317 -8.90 -2.48 18.24
C MET A 317 -8.12 -3.78 18.59
N GLY A 318 -7.11 -4.17 17.81
CA GLY A 318 -6.43 -5.47 17.93
C GLY A 318 -5.22 -5.52 18.86
N ARG A 319 -4.80 -4.42 19.45
CA ARG A 319 -3.48 -4.35 20.07
C ARG A 319 -3.39 -4.83 21.53
N ASP A 320 -4.49 -4.83 22.29
CA ASP A 320 -4.47 -5.13 23.73
C ASP A 320 -5.48 -6.16 24.25
N ASP A 321 -6.38 -6.73 23.42
CA ASP A 321 -7.30 -7.76 23.91
C ASP A 321 -6.60 -9.02 24.44
N ALA A 322 -5.37 -9.28 24.03
CA ALA A 322 -4.56 -10.38 24.55
C ALA A 322 -3.89 -10.03 25.89
N LEU A 323 -3.48 -8.77 26.09
CA LEU A 323 -2.85 -8.30 27.33
C LEU A 323 -3.89 -8.00 28.42
N SER A 324 -5.06 -7.50 28.05
CA SER A 324 -6.15 -7.25 29.00
C SER A 324 -6.75 -8.54 29.56
N ARG A 325 -6.73 -9.64 28.79
CA ARG A 325 -7.13 -10.98 29.28
C ARG A 325 -6.09 -11.60 30.21
N LEU A 326 -4.82 -11.24 30.09
CA LEU A 326 -3.72 -11.73 30.97
C LEU A 326 -3.60 -10.93 32.27
N THR A 327 -4.07 -9.68 32.31
CA THR A 327 -4.05 -8.82 33.51
C THR A 327 -5.38 -8.76 34.25
N GLY A 328 -6.46 -9.38 33.72
CA GLY A 328 -7.79 -9.48 34.32
C GLY A 328 -7.89 -10.60 35.35
N GLY A 329 -7.18 -10.50 36.48
CA GLY A 329 -7.54 -11.23 37.69
C GLY A 329 -8.85 -10.70 38.26
N ILE A 330 -9.62 -11.57 38.94
CA ILE A 330 -10.86 -11.23 39.64
C ILE A 330 -10.60 -10.02 40.57
N GLY A 331 -11.06 -8.82 40.16
CA GLY A 331 -10.90 -7.58 40.96
C GLY A 331 -10.14 -6.43 40.30
N GLY A 332 -9.63 -6.58 39.08
CA GLY A 332 -8.86 -5.53 38.39
C GLY A 332 -9.71 -4.38 37.80
N ARG A 333 -10.48 -3.68 38.64
CA ARG A 333 -10.98 -2.32 38.35
C ARG A 333 -9.98 -1.32 38.95
N GLY A 334 -8.89 -1.06 38.21
CA GLY A 334 -8.08 0.13 38.46
C GLY A 334 -8.64 1.32 37.69
N PRO A 335 -8.67 2.55 38.23
CA PRO A 335 -9.10 3.75 37.54
C PRO A 335 -7.99 4.25 36.61
N GLY A 336 -7.84 3.63 35.44
CA GLY A 336 -6.91 4.05 34.40
C GLY A 336 -7.33 3.46 33.08
N GLU A 337 -7.81 4.33 32.16
CA GLU A 337 -7.98 3.95 30.77
C GLU A 337 -6.63 3.46 30.21
N THR A 338 -6.64 2.35 29.46
CA THR A 338 -5.45 1.91 28.74
C THR A 338 -5.06 2.97 27.71
N LYS A 339 -3.78 3.08 27.38
CA LYS A 339 -3.29 4.01 26.33
C LYS A 339 -4.11 3.89 25.04
N LEU A 340 -4.58 2.71 24.74
CA LEU A 340 -5.41 2.37 23.57
C LEU A 340 -6.84 2.91 23.67
N GLU A 341 -7.46 2.86 24.83
CA GLU A 341 -8.78 3.44 25.06
C GLU A 341 -8.73 4.96 24.92
N ILE A 342 -7.65 5.57 25.41
CA ILE A 342 -7.39 7.00 25.25
C ILE A 342 -7.22 7.35 23.76
N ASP A 343 -6.45 6.57 23.02
CA ASP A 343 -6.23 6.83 21.59
C ASP A 343 -7.53 6.66 20.79
N ARG A 344 -8.33 5.62 21.08
CA ARG A 344 -9.67 5.43 20.49
C ARG A 344 -10.62 6.60 20.80
N ARG A 345 -10.64 7.06 22.04
CA ARG A 345 -11.47 8.19 22.42
C ARG A 345 -11.05 9.44 21.65
N ARG A 346 -9.76 9.73 21.56
CA ARG A 346 -9.23 10.85 20.78
C ARG A 346 -9.61 10.79 19.30
N VAL A 347 -9.53 9.59 18.70
CA VAL A 347 -9.94 9.39 17.30
C VAL A 347 -11.44 9.63 17.13
N ARG A 348 -12.31 9.13 18.03
CA ARG A 348 -13.76 9.39 17.97
C ARG A 348 -14.09 10.86 18.16
N GLU A 349 -13.44 11.53 19.12
CA GLU A 349 -13.61 12.97 19.34
C GLU A 349 -13.15 13.78 18.11
N ARG A 350 -12.07 13.36 17.47
CA ARG A 350 -11.60 14.00 16.24
C ARG A 350 -12.57 13.78 15.09
N LEU A 351 -13.08 12.55 14.89
CA LEU A 351 -14.11 12.24 13.90
C LEU A 351 -15.37 13.11 14.11
N HIS A 352 -15.84 13.25 15.36
CA HIS A 352 -17.00 14.09 15.65
C HIS A 352 -16.76 15.56 15.28
N ARG A 353 -15.60 16.10 15.62
CA ARG A 353 -15.23 17.48 15.25
C ARG A 353 -15.15 17.65 13.73
N LEU A 354 -14.51 16.71 13.01
CA LEU A 354 -14.42 16.74 11.56
C LEU A 354 -15.80 16.71 10.89
N THR A 355 -16.73 15.90 11.42
CA THR A 355 -18.12 15.89 10.93
C THR A 355 -18.78 17.25 11.06
N GLN A 356 -18.65 17.90 12.22
CA GLN A 356 -19.21 19.24 12.46
C GLN A 356 -18.58 20.29 11.53
N GLU A 357 -17.25 20.26 11.36
CA GLU A 357 -16.54 21.18 10.47
C GLU A 357 -16.99 20.98 9.00
N LEU A 358 -17.17 19.73 8.58
CA LEU A 358 -17.63 19.40 7.23
C LEU A 358 -19.07 19.89 6.99
N ASP A 359 -19.97 19.72 7.96
CA ASP A 359 -21.35 20.21 7.87
C ASP A 359 -21.42 21.74 7.78
N GLN A 360 -20.53 22.46 8.47
CA GLN A 360 -20.39 23.91 8.32
C GLN A 360 -19.96 24.32 6.91
N VAL A 361 -18.91 23.66 6.37
CA VAL A 361 -18.41 23.91 5.00
C VAL A 361 -19.52 23.64 3.98
N ARG A 362 -20.30 22.57 4.15
CA ARG A 362 -21.44 22.25 3.30
C ARG A 362 -22.54 23.31 3.36
N ALA A 363 -22.86 23.80 4.55
CA ALA A 363 -23.85 24.86 4.72
C ALA A 363 -23.41 26.16 4.01
N GLU A 364 -22.15 26.58 4.18
CA GLU A 364 -21.58 27.73 3.48
C GLU A 364 -21.62 27.57 1.95
N ARG A 365 -21.36 26.35 1.46
CA ARG A 365 -21.39 26.03 0.03
C ARG A 365 -22.81 26.13 -0.54
N ARG A 366 -23.83 25.64 0.18
CA ARG A 366 -25.25 25.79 -0.24
C ARG A 366 -25.66 27.25 -0.39
N VAL A 367 -25.24 28.09 0.53
CA VAL A 367 -25.55 29.52 0.45
C VAL A 367 -24.91 30.16 -0.78
N ARG A 368 -23.66 29.78 -1.12
CA ARG A 368 -22.96 30.30 -2.31
C ARG A 368 -23.50 29.75 -3.64
N ARG A 369 -24.11 28.56 -3.63
CA ARG A 369 -24.72 27.92 -4.84
C ARG A 369 -26.07 28.56 -5.23
N GLY A 370 -26.84 29.06 -4.28
CA GLY A 370 -28.16 29.63 -4.52
C GLY A 370 -28.22 30.67 -5.66
N PRO A 371 -27.25 31.60 -5.81
CA PRO A 371 -27.21 32.53 -6.94
C PRO A 371 -26.85 31.91 -8.29
N ARG A 372 -26.05 30.81 -8.31
CA ARG A 372 -25.63 30.16 -9.56
C ARG A 372 -26.76 29.38 -10.23
N GLN A 373 -27.63 28.71 -9.44
CA GLN A 373 -28.82 28.04 -9.97
C GLN A 373 -29.85 29.02 -10.60
N ARG A 374 -29.83 30.29 -10.19
CA ARG A 374 -30.71 31.32 -10.77
C ARG A 374 -30.30 31.76 -12.16
N HIS A 375 -29.12 31.43 -12.64
CA HIS A 375 -28.64 31.87 -13.97
C HIS A 375 -28.94 30.86 -15.09
N GLY A 376 -29.54 29.71 -14.80
CA GLY A 376 -30.07 28.75 -15.78
C GLY A 376 -29.04 28.14 -16.75
N LEU A 377 -27.73 28.21 -16.42
CA LEU A 377 -26.70 27.59 -17.24
C LEU A 377 -26.65 26.08 -17.00
N PRO A 378 -26.72 25.27 -18.07
CA PRO A 378 -26.57 23.81 -17.95
C PRO A 378 -25.24 23.41 -17.34
N ILE A 379 -25.25 22.34 -16.53
CA ILE A 379 -24.08 21.80 -15.85
C ILE A 379 -23.74 20.45 -16.46
N ILE A 380 -22.50 20.33 -16.97
CA ILE A 380 -21.93 19.07 -17.47
C ILE A 380 -20.87 18.61 -16.50
N SER A 381 -20.98 17.41 -15.98
CA SER A 381 -19.93 16.81 -15.12
C SER A 381 -19.19 15.71 -15.85
N ILE A 382 -17.85 15.83 -15.90
CA ILE A 382 -16.97 14.82 -16.50
C ILE A 382 -16.75 13.71 -15.48
N VAL A 383 -17.12 12.50 -15.87
CA VAL A 383 -16.91 11.27 -15.08
C VAL A 383 -16.08 10.28 -15.88
N GLY A 384 -15.50 9.30 -15.22
CA GLY A 384 -14.74 8.24 -15.89
C GLY A 384 -13.61 7.70 -15.02
N TYR A 385 -13.00 6.64 -15.49
CA TYR A 385 -11.93 5.96 -14.78
C TYR A 385 -10.71 6.87 -14.56
N THR A 386 -9.89 6.56 -13.56
CA THR A 386 -8.62 7.27 -13.36
C THR A 386 -7.76 7.16 -14.63
N ASN A 387 -7.02 8.23 -14.95
CA ASN A 387 -6.16 8.31 -16.15
C ASN A 387 -6.87 8.20 -17.51
N ALA A 388 -8.22 8.29 -17.57
CA ALA A 388 -8.96 8.31 -18.84
C ALA A 388 -8.78 9.63 -19.63
N GLY A 389 -8.13 10.65 -19.05
CA GLY A 389 -7.86 11.93 -19.71
C GLY A 389 -8.92 13.01 -19.43
N LYS A 390 -9.67 12.91 -18.33
CA LYS A 390 -10.72 13.87 -17.94
C LYS A 390 -10.22 15.31 -17.82
N SER A 391 -9.16 15.52 -17.05
CA SER A 391 -8.58 16.87 -16.84
C SER A 391 -7.92 17.40 -18.11
N THR A 392 -7.34 16.53 -18.94
CA THR A 392 -6.82 16.90 -20.26
C THR A 392 -7.95 17.39 -21.16
N LEU A 393 -9.07 16.64 -21.21
CA LEU A 393 -10.24 17.03 -22.00
C LEU A 393 -10.82 18.38 -21.52
N LEU A 394 -10.96 18.59 -20.20
CA LEU A 394 -11.40 19.86 -19.65
C LEU A 394 -10.49 21.01 -20.11
N ASN A 395 -9.17 20.84 -20.02
CA ASN A 395 -8.19 21.86 -20.43
C ASN A 395 -8.33 22.22 -21.92
N THR A 396 -8.41 21.20 -22.77
CA THR A 396 -8.49 21.40 -24.22
C THR A 396 -9.81 22.06 -24.59
N LEU A 397 -10.95 21.65 -24.00
CA LEU A 397 -12.25 22.27 -24.26
C LEU A 397 -12.33 23.71 -23.79
N THR A 398 -11.69 24.06 -22.67
CA THR A 398 -11.81 25.39 -22.05
C THR A 398 -10.59 26.29 -22.31
N ARG A 399 -9.59 25.79 -23.06
CA ARG A 399 -8.30 26.46 -23.31
C ARG A 399 -7.65 26.96 -22.03
N SER A 400 -7.70 26.12 -20.97
CA SER A 400 -7.18 26.43 -19.66
C SER A 400 -6.01 25.48 -19.29
N GLU A 401 -5.19 25.88 -18.32
CA GLU A 401 -4.07 25.10 -17.80
C GLU A 401 -4.41 24.56 -16.41
N VAL A 402 -5.27 23.54 -16.31
CA VAL A 402 -5.40 22.74 -15.09
C VAL A 402 -4.32 21.68 -15.09
N VAL A 403 -3.75 21.37 -13.93
CA VAL A 403 -2.70 20.34 -13.81
C VAL A 403 -3.25 19.00 -14.30
N ALA A 404 -2.87 18.62 -15.51
CA ALA A 404 -3.14 17.31 -16.11
C ALA A 404 -1.85 16.48 -15.99
N GLU A 405 -1.79 15.59 -15.00
CA GLU A 405 -0.67 14.67 -14.82
C GLU A 405 -1.07 13.27 -15.30
N ASN A 406 -0.14 12.56 -15.93
CA ASN A 406 -0.35 11.14 -16.28
C ASN A 406 -0.16 10.26 -15.03
N ARG A 407 -1.00 10.50 -14.01
CA ARG A 407 -1.01 9.79 -12.73
C ARG A 407 -2.44 9.56 -12.26
N LEU A 408 -2.65 8.47 -11.55
CA LEU A 408 -3.96 8.17 -10.98
C LEU A 408 -4.35 9.24 -9.95
N PHE A 409 -5.63 9.62 -9.93
CA PHE A 409 -6.19 10.65 -9.03
C PHE A 409 -5.51 12.02 -9.15
N ALA A 410 -5.16 12.45 -10.36
CA ALA A 410 -4.58 13.78 -10.57
C ALA A 410 -5.51 14.91 -10.08
N THR A 411 -6.82 14.74 -10.20
CA THR A 411 -7.86 15.67 -9.71
C THR A 411 -8.61 15.03 -8.55
N LEU A 412 -8.56 15.66 -7.38
CA LEU A 412 -9.36 15.30 -6.20
C LEU A 412 -10.41 16.38 -5.89
N ASP A 413 -10.05 17.65 -6.05
CA ASP A 413 -10.95 18.78 -5.85
C ASP A 413 -11.64 19.11 -7.19
N PRO A 414 -12.99 19.17 -7.27
CA PRO A 414 -13.70 19.48 -8.49
C PRO A 414 -13.31 20.85 -9.04
N THR A 415 -13.10 20.91 -10.34
CA THR A 415 -12.74 22.15 -11.03
C THR A 415 -13.81 22.49 -12.07
N SER A 416 -14.56 23.59 -11.85
CA SER A 416 -15.61 24.04 -12.77
C SER A 416 -15.10 25.16 -13.68
N ARG A 417 -15.48 25.12 -14.96
CA ARG A 417 -15.15 26.10 -15.98
C ARG A 417 -16.38 26.43 -16.81
N ARG A 418 -16.39 27.62 -17.43
CA ARG A 418 -17.38 27.95 -18.44
C ARG A 418 -16.89 27.49 -19.81
N LEU A 419 -17.77 26.85 -20.56
CA LEU A 419 -17.57 26.47 -21.95
C LEU A 419 -18.64 27.17 -22.80
N ARG A 420 -18.21 27.83 -23.89
CA ARG A 420 -19.10 28.46 -24.87
C ARG A 420 -19.08 27.65 -26.16
N PHE A 421 -20.23 27.18 -26.56
CA PHE A 421 -20.41 26.47 -27.84
C PHE A 421 -20.41 27.41 -29.05
N PRO A 422 -20.15 26.87 -30.25
CA PRO A 422 -20.15 27.67 -31.47
C PRO A 422 -21.46 28.43 -31.72
N LYS A 423 -22.62 27.89 -31.32
CA LYS A 423 -23.93 28.53 -31.41
C LYS A 423 -24.28 29.40 -30.19
N GLU A 424 -23.28 29.97 -29.56
CA GLU A 424 -23.40 30.93 -28.45
C GLU A 424 -24.05 30.43 -27.15
N ARG A 425 -24.23 29.12 -27.00
CA ARG A 425 -24.71 28.54 -25.74
C ARG A 425 -23.55 28.42 -24.74
N GLU A 426 -23.75 28.90 -23.54
CA GLU A 426 -22.79 28.72 -22.44
C GLU A 426 -23.24 27.59 -21.50
N VAL A 427 -22.28 26.80 -21.02
CA VAL A 427 -22.48 25.74 -20.03
C VAL A 427 -21.36 25.78 -18.98
N ILE A 428 -21.62 25.20 -17.85
CA ILE A 428 -20.59 24.94 -16.83
C ILE A 428 -20.14 23.49 -17.00
N ILE A 429 -18.84 23.29 -17.23
CA ILE A 429 -18.23 21.96 -17.27
C ILE A 429 -17.36 21.76 -16.05
N THR A 430 -17.51 20.62 -15.36
CA THR A 430 -16.82 20.32 -14.11
C THR A 430 -16.04 19.01 -14.25
N ASP A 431 -14.73 19.04 -13.95
CA ASP A 431 -13.92 17.82 -13.78
C ASP A 431 -14.14 17.25 -12.39
N THR A 432 -14.22 15.93 -12.29
CA THR A 432 -14.48 15.21 -11.04
C THR A 432 -13.36 14.23 -10.71
N VAL A 433 -13.41 13.67 -9.52
CA VAL A 433 -12.49 12.60 -9.07
C VAL A 433 -12.60 11.41 -10.01
N GLY A 434 -11.44 10.88 -10.42
CA GLY A 434 -11.41 9.65 -11.21
C GLY A 434 -11.87 8.44 -10.40
N PHE A 435 -12.69 7.61 -11.00
CA PHE A 435 -13.11 6.33 -10.41
C PHE A 435 -12.02 5.26 -10.59
N ILE A 436 -12.02 4.29 -9.70
CA ILE A 436 -11.13 3.13 -9.73
C ILE A 436 -11.95 1.89 -9.37
N ARG A 437 -11.48 0.71 -9.78
CA ARG A 437 -12.08 -0.57 -9.38
C ARG A 437 -12.00 -0.74 -7.87
N ASP A 438 -13.02 -1.36 -7.29
CA ASP A 438 -13.09 -1.73 -5.87
C ASP A 438 -12.82 -0.53 -4.93
N LEU A 439 -13.39 0.66 -5.27
CA LEU A 439 -13.30 1.83 -4.41
C LEU A 439 -13.95 1.51 -3.05
N PRO A 440 -13.24 1.62 -1.92
CA PRO A 440 -13.78 1.28 -0.61
C PRO A 440 -15.04 2.10 -0.27
N GLN A 441 -16.05 1.45 0.32
CA GLN A 441 -17.32 2.11 0.67
C GLN A 441 -17.12 3.31 1.61
N ASP A 442 -16.21 3.18 2.60
CA ASP A 442 -15.86 4.28 3.51
C ASP A 442 -15.32 5.51 2.77
N LEU A 443 -14.60 5.28 1.66
CA LEU A 443 -14.12 6.34 0.77
C LEU A 443 -15.25 6.94 -0.04
N LEU A 444 -16.12 6.13 -0.63
CA LEU A 444 -17.30 6.61 -1.34
C LEU A 444 -18.17 7.49 -0.42
N GLU A 445 -18.39 7.08 0.82
CA GLU A 445 -19.12 7.88 1.82
C GLU A 445 -18.40 9.19 2.16
N ALA A 446 -17.08 9.16 2.34
CA ALA A 446 -16.30 10.36 2.62
C ALA A 446 -16.37 11.36 1.45
N PHE A 447 -16.31 10.87 0.21
CA PHE A 447 -16.36 11.69 -1.01
C PHE A 447 -17.78 11.96 -1.52
N LYS A 448 -18.81 11.41 -0.87
CA LYS A 448 -20.21 11.65 -1.27
C LYS A 448 -20.51 13.14 -1.46
N ALA A 449 -19.99 13.99 -0.59
CA ALA A 449 -20.17 15.44 -0.73
C ALA A 449 -19.45 16.06 -1.95
N THR A 450 -18.31 15.52 -2.35
CA THR A 450 -17.63 15.93 -3.59
C THR A 450 -18.39 15.40 -4.82
N LEU A 451 -19.01 14.24 -4.68
CA LEU A 451 -19.85 13.61 -5.70
C LEU A 451 -21.28 14.19 -5.75
N GLU A 452 -21.72 14.96 -4.72
CA GLU A 452 -22.97 15.77 -4.78
C GLU A 452 -22.97 16.77 -5.96
N GLU A 453 -21.79 17.13 -6.49
CA GLU A 453 -21.72 17.94 -7.74
C GLU A 453 -22.23 17.18 -8.97
N LEU A 454 -22.21 15.84 -8.94
CA LEU A 454 -22.81 15.01 -9.97
C LEU A 454 -24.33 15.02 -9.89
N GLU A 455 -24.89 15.22 -8.69
CA GLU A 455 -26.36 15.35 -8.49
C GLU A 455 -26.89 16.62 -9.15
N ASP A 456 -26.09 17.70 -9.16
CA ASP A 456 -26.45 18.97 -9.79
C ASP A 456 -26.24 18.98 -11.31
N ALA A 457 -25.57 17.96 -11.87
CA ALA A 457 -25.30 17.89 -13.31
C ALA A 457 -26.56 17.56 -14.11
N ASP A 458 -26.76 18.28 -15.21
CA ASP A 458 -27.81 18.00 -16.20
C ASP A 458 -27.39 16.90 -17.17
N LEU A 459 -26.07 16.76 -17.40
CA LEU A 459 -25.46 15.75 -18.28
C LEU A 459 -24.17 15.23 -17.68
N LEU A 460 -23.96 13.92 -17.69
CA LEU A 460 -22.71 13.28 -17.37
C LEU A 460 -21.91 13.00 -18.66
N LEU A 461 -20.66 13.43 -18.70
CA LEU A 461 -19.74 13.16 -19.79
C LEU A 461 -18.80 12.04 -19.38
N HIS A 462 -19.10 10.80 -19.78
CA HIS A 462 -18.33 9.62 -19.40
C HIS A 462 -17.14 9.44 -20.33
N VAL A 463 -15.94 9.81 -19.84
CA VAL A 463 -14.67 9.69 -20.58
C VAL A 463 -14.06 8.31 -20.35
N ILE A 464 -13.79 7.60 -21.44
CA ILE A 464 -13.34 6.21 -21.49
C ILE A 464 -12.01 6.17 -22.23
N ASP A 465 -11.00 5.52 -21.67
CA ASP A 465 -9.71 5.30 -22.31
C ASP A 465 -9.78 4.13 -23.29
N LEU A 466 -9.92 4.41 -24.58
CA LEU A 466 -10.06 3.41 -25.62
C LEU A 466 -8.77 2.60 -25.85
N SER A 467 -7.62 3.13 -25.48
CA SER A 467 -6.33 2.44 -25.58
C SER A 467 -6.16 1.33 -24.53
N ASN A 468 -7.00 1.32 -23.50
CA ASN A 468 -6.97 0.27 -22.49
C ASN A 468 -7.74 -0.97 -22.97
N PRO A 469 -7.10 -2.16 -23.07
CA PRO A 469 -7.79 -3.39 -23.53
C PRO A 469 -9.01 -3.79 -22.69
N ARG A 470 -9.19 -3.21 -21.49
CA ARG A 470 -10.29 -3.47 -20.56
C ARG A 470 -11.20 -2.25 -20.38
N PHE A 471 -11.29 -1.39 -21.37
CA PHE A 471 -12.12 -0.20 -21.28
C PHE A 471 -13.60 -0.54 -21.00
N GLU A 472 -14.10 -1.69 -21.48
CA GLU A 472 -15.47 -2.13 -21.21
C GLU A 472 -15.69 -2.48 -19.72
N GLU A 473 -14.72 -3.15 -19.08
CA GLU A 473 -14.77 -3.44 -17.64
C GLU A 473 -14.68 -2.14 -16.82
N GLN A 474 -13.84 -1.20 -17.24
CA GLN A 474 -13.74 0.12 -16.61
C GLN A 474 -15.01 0.92 -16.76
N MET A 475 -15.65 0.86 -17.91
CA MET A 475 -16.95 1.47 -18.18
C MET A 475 -18.03 0.92 -17.25
N GLN A 476 -18.13 -0.43 -17.13
CA GLN A 476 -19.05 -1.09 -16.23
C GLN A 476 -18.78 -0.74 -14.75
N ALA A 477 -17.52 -0.61 -14.34
CA ALA A 477 -17.18 -0.20 -12.98
C ALA A 477 -17.68 1.22 -12.68
N VAL A 478 -17.52 2.16 -13.62
CA VAL A 478 -18.05 3.52 -13.49
C VAL A 478 -19.58 3.52 -13.42
N ASP A 479 -20.26 2.77 -14.30
CA ASP A 479 -21.72 2.64 -14.30
C ASP A 479 -22.24 2.07 -12.97
N SER A 480 -21.52 1.09 -12.39
CA SER A 480 -21.85 0.51 -11.09
C SER A 480 -21.71 1.52 -9.94
N ILE A 481 -20.67 2.35 -9.98
CA ILE A 481 -20.45 3.42 -8.98
C ILE A 481 -21.55 4.48 -9.13
N LEU A 482 -21.89 4.92 -10.34
CA LEU A 482 -22.97 5.88 -10.58
C LEU A 482 -24.32 5.34 -10.08
N ALA A 483 -24.58 4.05 -10.29
CA ALA A 483 -25.79 3.39 -9.76
C ALA A 483 -25.80 3.39 -8.21
N SER A 484 -24.67 3.14 -7.56
CA SER A 484 -24.55 3.16 -6.09
C SER A 484 -24.73 4.56 -5.48
N LEU A 485 -24.62 5.60 -6.30
CA LEU A 485 -24.81 7.01 -5.95
C LEU A 485 -26.20 7.54 -6.34
N ASP A 486 -27.13 6.67 -6.76
CA ASP A 486 -28.46 7.02 -7.27
C ASP A 486 -28.45 7.93 -8.51
N LEU A 487 -27.37 7.89 -9.29
CA LEU A 487 -27.16 8.71 -10.49
C LEU A 487 -27.48 7.98 -11.81
N ALA A 488 -27.90 6.71 -11.76
CA ALA A 488 -28.20 5.90 -12.95
C ALA A 488 -29.27 6.50 -13.89
N GLY A 489 -30.14 7.36 -13.35
CA GLY A 489 -31.20 8.02 -14.14
C GLY A 489 -30.74 9.27 -14.89
N LYS A 490 -29.50 9.73 -14.73
CA LYS A 490 -28.99 10.92 -15.40
C LYS A 490 -28.62 10.63 -16.86
N PRO A 491 -28.81 11.60 -17.76
CA PRO A 491 -28.32 11.48 -19.12
C PRO A 491 -26.81 11.33 -19.15
N VAL A 492 -26.28 10.38 -19.94
CA VAL A 492 -24.86 10.11 -20.08
C VAL A 492 -24.46 10.18 -21.54
N LEU A 493 -23.43 10.96 -21.87
CA LEU A 493 -22.76 10.92 -23.16
C LEU A 493 -21.40 10.26 -23.03
N LYS A 494 -21.16 9.17 -23.76
CA LYS A 494 -19.90 8.43 -23.74
C LYS A 494 -18.88 9.05 -24.68
N VAL A 495 -17.65 9.24 -24.20
CA VAL A 495 -16.53 9.81 -24.93
C VAL A 495 -15.35 8.84 -24.89
N PHE A 496 -15.05 8.26 -26.04
CA PHE A 496 -13.93 7.35 -26.23
C PHE A 496 -12.67 8.15 -26.53
N ASN A 497 -11.88 8.38 -25.49
CA ASN A 497 -10.65 9.17 -25.57
C ASN A 497 -9.44 8.32 -25.96
N LYS A 498 -8.35 8.99 -26.33
CA LYS A 498 -7.07 8.41 -26.77
C LYS A 498 -7.20 7.61 -28.09
N MET A 499 -8.08 8.07 -29.00
CA MET A 499 -8.22 7.44 -30.31
C MET A 499 -6.92 7.47 -31.13
N ASP A 500 -6.01 8.37 -30.81
CA ASP A 500 -4.67 8.46 -31.40
C ASP A 500 -3.76 7.28 -31.09
N LEU A 501 -4.11 6.46 -30.07
CA LEU A 501 -3.36 5.27 -29.64
C LEU A 501 -3.96 3.94 -30.15
N VAL A 502 -5.04 4.00 -30.93
CA VAL A 502 -5.75 2.81 -31.43
C VAL A 502 -6.01 2.92 -32.94
N ASP A 503 -6.33 1.78 -33.55
CA ASP A 503 -6.71 1.78 -34.96
C ASP A 503 -7.98 2.62 -35.20
N PRO A 504 -8.00 3.54 -36.21
CA PRO A 504 -9.14 4.41 -36.49
C PRO A 504 -10.45 3.63 -36.78
N GLU A 505 -10.37 2.48 -37.43
CA GLU A 505 -11.55 1.65 -37.71
C GLU A 505 -12.14 1.07 -36.42
N ALA A 506 -11.27 0.60 -35.52
CA ALA A 506 -11.67 0.11 -34.20
C ALA A 506 -12.30 1.24 -33.35
N ALA A 507 -11.71 2.44 -33.35
CA ALA A 507 -12.25 3.60 -32.65
C ALA A 507 -13.66 3.97 -33.18
N ALA A 508 -13.83 4.00 -34.48
CA ALA A 508 -15.13 4.27 -35.12
C ALA A 508 -16.16 3.16 -34.86
N TRP A 509 -15.73 1.92 -34.77
CA TRP A 509 -16.61 0.79 -34.44
C TRP A 509 -17.11 0.87 -33.00
N HIS A 510 -16.21 1.04 -32.02
CA HIS A 510 -16.56 1.11 -30.62
C HIS A 510 -17.46 2.32 -30.30
N SER A 511 -17.17 3.48 -30.91
CA SER A 511 -18.01 4.67 -30.69
C SER A 511 -19.45 4.47 -31.21
N ARG A 512 -19.62 3.78 -32.36
CA ARG A 512 -20.95 3.45 -32.90
C ARG A 512 -21.67 2.41 -32.05
N GLN A 513 -20.96 1.35 -31.63
CA GLN A 513 -21.54 0.27 -30.82
C GLN A 513 -22.10 0.77 -29.49
N HIS A 514 -21.46 1.76 -28.89
CA HIS A 514 -21.82 2.26 -27.55
C HIS A 514 -22.50 3.64 -27.57
N ASP A 515 -22.96 4.11 -28.73
CA ASP A 515 -23.56 5.45 -28.92
C ASP A 515 -22.73 6.60 -28.32
N GLY A 516 -21.44 6.61 -28.63
CA GLY A 516 -20.48 7.57 -28.11
C GLY A 516 -19.72 8.30 -29.20
N VAL A 517 -18.77 9.16 -28.81
CA VAL A 517 -17.90 9.93 -29.69
C VAL A 517 -16.44 9.57 -29.44
N ALA A 518 -15.68 9.23 -30.49
CA ALA A 518 -14.25 9.00 -30.38
C ALA A 518 -13.46 10.30 -30.55
N ILE A 519 -12.52 10.56 -29.66
CA ILE A 519 -11.67 11.76 -29.65
C ILE A 519 -10.24 11.47 -29.21
N SER A 520 -9.35 12.42 -29.45
CA SER A 520 -8.08 12.55 -28.72
C SER A 520 -8.07 13.86 -27.94
N ALA A 521 -8.11 13.78 -26.60
CA ALA A 521 -8.13 14.97 -25.75
C ALA A 521 -6.88 15.85 -25.90
N VAL A 522 -5.79 15.33 -26.47
CA VAL A 522 -4.55 16.09 -26.74
C VAL A 522 -4.57 16.74 -28.12
N ASP A 523 -5.50 16.39 -29.00
CA ASP A 523 -5.66 16.97 -30.34
C ASP A 523 -6.99 17.72 -30.45
N PRO A 524 -6.97 19.08 -30.39
CA PRO A 524 -8.17 19.92 -30.53
C PRO A 524 -8.96 19.68 -31.82
N GLY A 525 -8.31 19.23 -32.91
CA GLY A 525 -8.95 18.96 -34.19
C GLY A 525 -9.97 17.83 -34.13
N THR A 526 -9.86 16.93 -33.16
CA THR A 526 -10.78 15.79 -32.99
C THR A 526 -12.02 16.12 -32.14
N LEU A 527 -12.11 17.33 -31.54
CA LEU A 527 -13.16 17.68 -30.58
C LEU A 527 -14.44 18.23 -31.22
N GLU A 528 -14.42 18.62 -32.50
CA GLU A 528 -15.59 19.21 -33.19
C GLU A 528 -16.83 18.29 -33.16
N PRO A 529 -16.73 16.97 -33.45
CA PRO A 529 -17.86 16.06 -33.35
C PRO A 529 -18.42 15.95 -31.90
N LEU A 530 -17.53 16.02 -30.90
CA LEU A 530 -17.93 16.02 -29.49
C LEU A 530 -18.71 17.28 -29.13
N LEU A 531 -18.22 18.46 -29.53
CA LEU A 531 -18.88 19.73 -29.26
C LEU A 531 -20.27 19.79 -29.90
N THR A 532 -20.41 19.32 -31.15
CA THR A 532 -21.70 19.21 -31.83
C THR A 532 -22.67 18.29 -31.10
N ARG A 533 -22.22 17.10 -30.72
CA ARG A 533 -23.05 16.12 -30.01
C ARG A 533 -23.45 16.58 -28.60
N LEU A 534 -22.53 17.28 -27.89
CA LEU A 534 -22.83 17.92 -26.61
C LEU A 534 -23.92 18.98 -26.73
N GLU A 535 -23.81 19.89 -27.72
CA GLU A 535 -24.78 20.95 -27.92
C GLU A 535 -26.17 20.36 -28.25
N GLU A 536 -26.26 19.40 -29.18
CA GLU A 536 -27.50 18.68 -29.50
C GLU A 536 -28.12 17.97 -28.30
N THR A 537 -27.28 17.33 -27.48
CA THR A 537 -27.75 16.60 -26.30
C THR A 537 -28.31 17.55 -25.25
N ILE A 538 -27.64 18.70 -25.02
CA ILE A 538 -28.11 19.71 -24.08
C ILE A 538 -29.36 20.40 -24.57
N ASP A 539 -29.48 20.72 -25.89
CA ASP A 539 -30.69 21.30 -26.47
C ASP A 539 -31.91 20.34 -26.35
N ARG A 540 -31.67 19.04 -26.36
CA ARG A 540 -32.71 18.02 -26.13
C ARG A 540 -33.16 17.95 -24.67
N ILE A 541 -32.19 18.00 -23.71
CA ILE A 541 -32.46 17.86 -22.26
C ILE A 541 -33.07 19.17 -21.71
N LEU A 542 -32.51 20.30 -22.11
CA LEU A 542 -32.89 21.64 -21.69
C LEU A 542 -33.14 22.51 -22.94
N PRO A 543 -34.32 22.43 -23.55
CA PRO A 543 -34.65 23.26 -24.71
C PRO A 543 -34.43 24.74 -24.40
N ARG A 544 -33.90 25.49 -25.37
CA ARG A 544 -33.77 26.93 -25.25
C ARG A 544 -35.18 27.47 -24.99
N GLN A 545 -35.38 28.19 -23.89
CA GLN A 545 -36.58 28.95 -23.72
C GLN A 545 -36.59 29.98 -24.87
N SER A 546 -37.52 29.83 -25.82
CA SER A 546 -37.75 30.87 -26.79
C SER A 546 -38.17 32.11 -26.00
N LEU A 547 -37.32 33.13 -25.97
CA LEU A 547 -37.74 34.46 -25.51
C LEU A 547 -39.07 34.76 -26.20
N SER A 548 -40.08 35.10 -25.41
CA SER A 548 -41.36 35.55 -25.98
C SER A 548 -41.08 36.75 -26.89
N SER A 549 -41.86 36.89 -27.93
CA SER A 549 -41.67 38.00 -28.91
C SER A 549 -41.51 39.36 -28.21
N SER A 550 -42.16 39.56 -27.07
CA SER A 550 -42.05 40.75 -26.21
C SER A 550 -40.68 40.89 -25.49
N GLU A 551 -40.03 39.78 -25.13
CA GLU A 551 -38.69 39.81 -24.51
C GLU A 551 -37.59 39.98 -25.57
N GLN A 552 -37.78 39.46 -26.79
CA GLN A 552 -36.89 39.71 -27.93
C GLN A 552 -36.93 41.19 -28.36
N GLU A 553 -38.13 41.81 -28.37
CA GLU A 553 -38.26 43.24 -28.62
C GLU A 553 -37.62 44.10 -27.53
N ALA A 554 -37.75 43.71 -26.24
CA ALA A 554 -37.12 44.41 -25.13
C ALA A 554 -35.58 44.32 -25.17
N VAL A 555 -35.01 43.15 -25.50
CA VAL A 555 -33.56 42.96 -25.66
C VAL A 555 -33.05 43.71 -26.87
N THR A 556 -33.79 43.73 -27.99
CA THR A 556 -33.43 44.48 -29.20
C THR A 556 -33.50 45.99 -28.94
N ALA A 557 -34.50 46.46 -28.20
CA ALA A 557 -34.62 47.86 -27.80
C ALA A 557 -33.48 48.29 -26.85
N ALA A 558 -33.09 47.43 -25.87
CA ALA A 558 -31.98 47.69 -24.96
C ALA A 558 -30.60 47.72 -25.68
N LEU A 559 -30.42 46.92 -26.72
CA LEU A 559 -29.21 46.94 -27.55
C LEU A 559 -29.16 48.16 -28.45
N GLN A 560 -30.30 48.61 -28.98
CA GLN A 560 -30.39 49.85 -29.80
C GLN A 560 -30.22 51.13 -28.96
N GLU A 561 -30.55 51.13 -27.67
CA GLU A 561 -30.27 52.24 -26.77
C GLU A 561 -28.77 52.35 -26.40
N ARG A 562 -28.02 51.25 -26.41
CA ARG A 562 -26.56 51.26 -26.16
C ARG A 562 -25.73 51.80 -27.33
N ASP A 563 -26.25 51.75 -28.55
CA ASP A 563 -25.56 52.20 -29.76
C ASP A 563 -25.90 53.67 -30.16
N LYS A 564 -26.65 54.41 -29.34
CA LYS A 564 -26.79 55.82 -29.50
C LYS A 564 -25.54 56.56 -29.06
N PRO A 565 -24.82 57.27 -29.96
CA PRO A 565 -23.66 58.04 -29.54
C PRO A 565 -24.10 59.11 -28.55
N GLY A 566 -23.56 59.04 -27.34
CA GLY A 566 -23.82 60.02 -26.30
C GLY A 566 -23.41 61.41 -26.78
N VAL A 567 -24.39 62.30 -26.89
CA VAL A 567 -24.15 63.72 -26.99
C VAL A 567 -23.66 64.18 -25.64
N LEU A 568 -22.39 64.51 -25.58
CA LEU A 568 -21.77 65.22 -24.47
C LEU A 568 -22.40 66.63 -24.39
N HIS A 569 -22.97 66.95 -23.23
CA HIS A 569 -23.10 68.30 -22.70
C HIS A 569 -22.39 68.39 -21.36
#